data_0e5b2e999d6b3983e3f25fb9d8a9c89f
#
_entry.id   0e5b2e999d6b3983e3f25fb9d8a9c89f
#
_cell.length_a   1.000
_cell.length_b   1.000
_cell.length_c   1.000
_cell.angle_alpha   90.00
_cell.angle_beta   90.00
_cell.angle_gamma   90.00
#
_symmetry.space_group_name_H-M   'P 1'
#
loop_
_entity.id
_entity.type
_entity.pdbx_description
1 polymer ?
#
loop_
_entity_poly.entity_id
_entity_poly.type
_entity_poly.pdbx_seq_one_letter_code
_entity_poly.pdbx_strand_id
1 'polypeptide(L)'
;MARPTLYLSRLLPDPVMAIVRERFQLVQDPHDALPAPSALREGLCQADAAIVTLGDFIDAETIRAATRLKILANYAVGYNNIDLAAARARGLIVTNTPDVLTDATADLTWALLLATARRIVEGDALVRSGRWTGWSPTQLLGAEVSGKTLGIIGMGRIGQAVAHRAVGFRMPVRYHTRQLMATASLPREWEYRSLQDILGEADVVTIHVPLTPGTHHLIGARELAWMRPTAFVINTARGPIVDEGALVDALKTGIIAGAGLDVYEQEPAIHSALAQLKQVVLLPHLGSATVHARVQMGLVCLENIQAVLDGRPAPNQLH
;
A
#
# COMPACT_ATOMS: atom_id res chain seq x y z
N MET A 1 8.75 7.32 38.12
CA MET A 1 8.25 8.34 37.17
C MET A 1 6.89 7.90 36.67
N ALA A 2 5.98 8.84 36.37
CA ALA A 2 4.72 8.48 35.75
C ALA A 2 4.96 7.87 34.34
N ARG A 3 4.16 6.88 33.94
CA ARG A 3 4.25 6.30 32.60
C ARG A 3 3.86 7.37 31.56
N PRO A 4 4.57 7.47 30.41
CA PRO A 4 4.17 8.38 29.33
C PRO A 4 2.81 8.00 28.77
N THR A 5 2.04 9.01 28.33
CA THR A 5 0.70 8.81 27.79
C THR A 5 0.79 8.51 26.29
N LEU A 6 0.18 7.40 25.85
CA LEU A 6 0.13 6.97 24.47
C LEU A 6 -1.32 6.97 23.94
N TYR A 7 -1.52 7.57 22.79
CA TYR A 7 -2.74 7.42 22.01
C TYR A 7 -2.55 6.38 20.89
N LEU A 8 -3.49 5.44 20.78
CA LEU A 8 -3.58 4.49 19.67
C LEU A 8 -4.88 4.75 18.93
N SER A 9 -4.81 5.03 17.63
CA SER A 9 -6.00 5.23 16.81
C SER A 9 -6.76 3.92 16.52
N ARG A 10 -6.05 2.80 16.60
CA ARG A 10 -6.59 1.45 16.33
C ARG A 10 -5.98 0.41 17.26
N LEU A 11 -6.67 -0.71 17.43
CA LEU A 11 -6.11 -1.88 18.10
C LEU A 11 -4.96 -2.45 17.29
N LEU A 12 -3.86 -2.77 17.97
CA LEU A 12 -2.68 -3.39 17.39
C LEU A 12 -2.63 -4.89 17.71
N PRO A 13 -1.79 -5.70 17.01
CA PRO A 13 -1.63 -7.11 17.33
C PRO A 13 -1.26 -7.35 18.80
N ASP A 14 -1.77 -8.43 19.41
CA ASP A 14 -1.61 -8.75 20.83
C ASP A 14 -0.17 -8.65 21.37
N PRO A 15 0.88 -9.14 20.67
CA PRO A 15 2.25 -9.01 21.15
C PRO A 15 2.70 -7.54 21.32
N VAL A 16 2.22 -6.65 20.46
CA VAL A 16 2.49 -5.21 20.54
C VAL A 16 1.69 -4.58 21.67
N MET A 17 0.39 -4.95 21.78
CA MET A 17 -0.50 -4.47 22.85
C MET A 17 -0.01 -4.86 24.25
N ALA A 18 0.61 -6.04 24.40
CA ALA A 18 1.22 -6.45 25.67
C ALA A 18 2.31 -5.45 26.11
N ILE A 19 3.21 -5.08 25.20
CA ILE A 19 4.28 -4.10 25.47
C ILE A 19 3.69 -2.71 25.75
N VAL A 20 2.69 -2.30 24.98
CA VAL A 20 2.01 -1.02 25.16
C VAL A 20 1.41 -0.90 26.56
N ARG A 21 0.65 -1.90 27.01
CA ARG A 21 0.01 -1.89 28.34
C ARG A 21 1.02 -1.92 29.50
N GLU A 22 2.17 -2.54 29.29
CA GLU A 22 3.24 -2.57 30.27
C GLU A 22 3.93 -1.21 30.45
N ARG A 23 4.24 -0.53 29.33
CA ARG A 23 5.13 0.64 29.31
C ARG A 23 4.43 1.98 29.31
N PHE A 24 3.18 2.05 28.84
CA PHE A 24 2.47 3.30 28.62
C PHE A 24 1.16 3.36 29.41
N GLN A 25 0.71 4.59 29.67
CA GLN A 25 -0.67 4.88 30.04
C GLN A 25 -1.44 5.20 28.77
N LEU A 26 -2.44 4.39 28.44
CA LEU A 26 -3.30 4.68 27.28
C LEU A 26 -4.22 5.86 27.57
N VAL A 27 -4.40 6.76 26.59
CA VAL A 27 -5.38 7.85 26.66
C VAL A 27 -6.80 7.28 26.75
N GLN A 28 -7.06 6.25 25.95
CA GLN A 28 -8.30 5.46 25.94
C GLN A 28 -8.00 4.05 25.45
N ASP A 29 -8.88 3.10 25.75
CA ASP A 29 -8.77 1.77 25.16
C ASP A 29 -9.02 1.84 23.66
N PRO A 30 -8.10 1.32 22.83
CA PRO A 30 -8.24 1.35 21.39
C PRO A 30 -9.31 0.37 20.93
N HIS A 31 -10.10 0.78 19.93
CA HIS A 31 -11.05 -0.07 19.23
C HIS A 31 -10.56 -0.38 17.82
N ASP A 32 -11.04 -1.47 17.23
CA ASP A 32 -10.75 -1.78 15.82
C ASP A 32 -11.74 -1.08 14.87
N ALA A 33 -11.98 0.20 15.12
CA ALA A 33 -12.79 1.08 14.28
C ALA A 33 -12.04 2.39 14.04
N LEU A 34 -12.25 2.99 12.86
CA LEU A 34 -11.67 4.29 12.55
C LEU A 34 -12.28 5.34 13.48
N PRO A 35 -11.47 6.11 14.24
CA PRO A 35 -11.99 7.17 15.10
C PRO A 35 -12.61 8.29 14.28
N ALA A 36 -13.65 8.93 14.82
CA ALA A 36 -14.15 10.17 14.25
C ALA A 36 -13.04 11.26 14.31
N PRO A 37 -12.98 12.21 13.36
CA PRO A 37 -11.93 13.24 13.34
C PRO A 37 -11.81 14.05 14.65
N SER A 38 -12.93 14.31 15.34
CA SER A 38 -12.94 14.97 16.64
C SER A 38 -12.30 14.13 17.74
N ALA A 39 -12.62 12.83 17.79
CA ALA A 39 -12.05 11.89 18.76
C ALA A 39 -10.55 11.67 18.53
N LEU A 40 -10.13 11.58 17.25
CA LEU A 40 -8.72 11.53 16.89
C LEU A 40 -7.95 12.74 17.41
N ARG A 41 -8.45 13.95 17.13
CA ARG A 41 -7.85 15.20 17.60
C ARG A 41 -7.78 15.25 19.13
N GLU A 42 -8.87 14.92 19.82
CA GLU A 42 -8.91 14.90 21.29
C GLU A 42 -7.86 13.93 21.86
N GLY A 43 -7.77 12.71 21.34
CA GLY A 43 -6.78 11.72 21.76
C GLY A 43 -5.35 12.20 21.56
N LEU A 44 -5.04 12.82 20.41
CA LEU A 44 -3.73 13.38 20.12
C LEU A 44 -3.36 14.53 21.04
N CYS A 45 -4.32 15.39 21.44
CA CYS A 45 -4.09 16.50 22.37
C CYS A 45 -3.72 16.03 23.80
N GLN A 46 -4.17 14.85 24.21
CA GLN A 46 -3.94 14.30 25.55
C GLN A 46 -2.64 13.48 25.66
N ALA A 47 -2.02 13.11 24.54
CA ALA A 47 -0.92 12.17 24.49
C ALA A 47 0.46 12.82 24.45
N ASP A 48 1.47 12.14 25.03
CA ASP A 48 2.90 12.43 24.83
C ASP A 48 3.42 11.84 23.52
N ALA A 49 2.87 10.69 23.11
CA ALA A 49 3.18 9.97 21.88
C ALA A 49 1.91 9.37 21.26
N ALA A 50 1.90 9.13 19.96
CA ALA A 50 0.77 8.50 19.29
C ALA A 50 1.23 7.50 18.23
N ILE A 51 0.45 6.42 18.06
CA ILE A 51 0.50 5.54 16.90
C ILE A 51 -0.79 5.72 16.11
N VAL A 52 -0.66 6.12 14.86
CA VAL A 52 -1.78 6.35 13.92
C VAL A 52 -1.64 5.43 12.70
N THR A 53 -2.74 5.21 12.00
CA THR A 53 -2.81 4.35 10.82
C THR A 53 -3.06 5.15 9.55
N LEU A 54 -3.03 4.49 8.39
CA LEU A 54 -3.27 5.11 7.07
C LEU A 54 -4.66 5.76 6.94
N GLY A 55 -5.66 5.28 7.68
CA GLY A 55 -7.00 5.84 7.67
C GLY A 55 -7.15 7.12 8.50
N ASP A 56 -6.15 7.47 9.30
CA ASP A 56 -6.18 8.65 10.15
C ASP A 56 -5.61 9.86 9.40
N PHE A 57 -6.46 10.80 9.03
CA PHE A 57 -6.02 12.03 8.36
C PHE A 57 -5.59 13.08 9.38
N ILE A 58 -4.30 13.42 9.40
CA ILE A 58 -3.67 14.33 10.36
C ILE A 58 -3.31 15.63 9.67
N ASP A 59 -4.20 16.59 9.72
CA ASP A 59 -4.06 17.91 9.10
C ASP A 59 -3.26 18.90 9.98
N ALA A 60 -2.97 20.07 9.41
CA ALA A 60 -2.25 21.14 10.09
C ALA A 60 -2.97 21.65 11.35
N GLU A 61 -4.31 21.65 11.37
CA GLU A 61 -5.09 22.10 12.52
C GLU A 61 -4.93 21.14 13.70
N THR A 62 -5.06 19.84 13.43
CA THR A 62 -4.86 18.77 14.40
C THR A 62 -3.45 18.79 14.98
N ILE A 63 -2.43 18.95 14.11
CA ILE A 63 -1.02 19.05 14.55
C ILE A 63 -0.80 20.27 15.45
N ARG A 64 -1.34 21.44 15.11
CA ARG A 64 -1.22 22.64 15.95
C ARG A 64 -1.91 22.50 17.30
N ALA A 65 -3.07 21.84 17.34
CA ALA A 65 -3.81 21.62 18.58
C ALA A 65 -3.11 20.67 19.54
N ALA A 66 -2.43 19.64 19.04
CA ALA A 66 -1.78 18.59 19.84
C ALA A 66 -0.43 19.07 20.42
N THR A 67 -0.43 20.13 21.25
CA THR A 67 0.79 20.81 21.78
C THR A 67 1.65 19.92 22.65
N ARG A 68 1.08 18.93 23.33
CA ARG A 68 1.78 18.00 24.21
C ARG A 68 2.49 16.89 23.44
N LEU A 69 2.00 16.55 22.24
CA LEU A 69 2.48 15.43 21.42
C LEU A 69 3.93 15.68 20.96
N LYS A 70 4.86 14.78 21.28
CA LYS A 70 6.29 14.83 20.93
C LYS A 70 6.58 14.02 19.67
N ILE A 71 5.89 12.90 19.47
CA ILE A 71 6.07 11.99 18.35
C ILE A 71 4.74 11.44 17.86
N LEU A 72 4.60 11.40 16.54
CA LEU A 72 3.54 10.73 15.78
C LEU A 72 4.16 9.58 14.98
N ALA A 73 4.01 8.35 15.46
CA ALA A 73 4.48 7.16 14.76
C ALA A 73 3.38 6.66 13.81
N ASN A 74 3.63 6.75 12.50
CA ASN A 74 2.70 6.27 11.48
C ASN A 74 2.90 4.77 11.25
N TYR A 75 1.89 3.98 11.56
CA TYR A 75 1.88 2.51 11.38
C TYR A 75 1.72 2.14 9.89
N ALA A 76 2.66 2.63 9.07
CA ALA A 76 2.68 2.47 7.63
C ALA A 76 4.03 2.91 7.04
N VAL A 77 4.33 2.52 5.79
CA VAL A 77 5.45 3.07 5.00
C VAL A 77 5.06 4.41 4.36
N GLY A 78 3.90 4.48 3.71
CA GLY A 78 3.37 5.72 3.14
C GLY A 78 2.86 6.66 4.22
N TYR A 79 2.99 7.96 4.01
CA TYR A 79 2.68 9.01 4.99
C TYR A 79 1.88 10.18 4.40
N ASN A 80 1.20 9.95 3.28
CA ASN A 80 0.36 10.94 2.61
C ASN A 80 -0.89 11.35 3.43
N ASN A 81 -1.17 10.67 4.53
CA ASN A 81 -2.20 10.96 5.51
C ASN A 81 -1.78 12.01 6.57
N ILE A 82 -0.53 12.49 6.57
CA ILE A 82 0.01 13.40 7.58
C ILE A 82 0.56 14.66 6.91
N ASP A 83 0.18 15.84 7.40
CA ASP A 83 0.78 17.11 6.99
C ASP A 83 2.19 17.27 7.59
N LEU A 84 3.21 16.80 6.85
CA LEU A 84 4.61 16.89 7.29
C LEU A 84 5.11 18.33 7.39
N ALA A 85 4.59 19.26 6.58
CA ALA A 85 5.00 20.66 6.63
C ALA A 85 4.58 21.30 7.97
N ALA A 86 3.33 21.07 8.39
CA ALA A 86 2.84 21.50 9.69
C ALA A 86 3.58 20.81 10.85
N ALA A 87 3.87 19.51 10.72
CA ALA A 87 4.63 18.78 11.74
C ALA A 87 6.03 19.36 11.94
N ARG A 88 6.75 19.64 10.84
CA ARG A 88 8.06 20.30 10.87
C ARG A 88 7.99 21.69 11.51
N ALA A 89 7.05 22.51 11.10
CA ALA A 89 6.88 23.88 11.62
C ALA A 89 6.64 23.91 13.12
N ARG A 90 6.01 22.83 13.68
CA ARG A 90 5.77 22.66 15.11
C ARG A 90 6.93 21.95 15.85
N GLY A 91 7.87 21.33 15.16
CA GLY A 91 8.88 20.47 15.75
C GLY A 91 8.33 19.11 16.22
N LEU A 92 7.18 18.66 15.67
CA LEU A 92 6.64 17.33 15.91
C LEU A 92 7.44 16.30 15.12
N ILE A 93 7.96 15.29 15.80
CA ILE A 93 8.65 14.18 15.17
C ILE A 93 7.61 13.24 14.54
N VAL A 94 7.76 12.97 13.26
CA VAL A 94 6.93 11.99 12.53
C VAL A 94 7.82 10.87 12.03
N THR A 95 7.38 9.63 12.26
CA THR A 95 8.09 8.42 11.82
C THR A 95 7.19 7.50 11.02
N ASN A 96 7.78 6.58 10.26
CA ASN A 96 7.08 5.53 9.53
C ASN A 96 7.69 4.15 9.82
N THR A 97 7.20 3.08 9.17
CA THR A 97 7.64 1.70 9.38
C THR A 97 8.27 1.12 8.10
N PRO A 98 9.45 1.59 7.67
CA PRO A 98 10.11 1.09 6.48
C PRO A 98 10.59 -0.36 6.67
N ASP A 99 10.84 -1.06 5.54
CA ASP A 99 11.45 -2.38 5.41
C ASP A 99 10.57 -3.56 5.86
N VAL A 100 9.96 -3.49 7.02
CA VAL A 100 9.28 -4.61 7.71
C VAL A 100 8.05 -5.20 6.99
N LEU A 101 7.50 -4.50 5.99
CA LEU A 101 6.36 -4.97 5.20
C LEU A 101 6.70 -5.22 3.72
N THR A 102 7.96 -5.05 3.33
CA THR A 102 8.40 -5.12 1.93
C THR A 102 8.04 -6.46 1.29
N ASP A 103 8.42 -7.57 1.93
CA ASP A 103 8.15 -8.92 1.42
C ASP A 103 6.65 -9.25 1.43
N ALA A 104 5.94 -8.92 2.50
CA ALA A 104 4.49 -9.14 2.57
C ALA A 104 3.74 -8.45 1.43
N THR A 105 4.09 -7.18 1.13
CA THR A 105 3.47 -6.44 0.02
C THR A 105 3.86 -7.01 -1.34
N ALA A 106 5.12 -7.44 -1.51
CA ALA A 106 5.56 -8.07 -2.75
C ALA A 106 4.87 -9.42 -2.98
N ASP A 107 4.69 -10.24 -1.93
CA ASP A 107 3.96 -11.50 -2.00
C ASP A 107 2.48 -11.28 -2.37
N LEU A 108 1.83 -10.28 -1.74
CA LEU A 108 0.45 -9.93 -2.08
C LEU A 108 0.33 -9.42 -3.52
N THR A 109 1.29 -8.64 -4.01
CA THR A 109 1.32 -8.18 -5.41
C THR A 109 1.32 -9.37 -6.36
N TRP A 110 2.13 -10.40 -6.10
CA TRP A 110 2.17 -11.62 -6.89
C TRP A 110 0.90 -12.45 -6.75
N ALA A 111 0.35 -12.58 -5.54
CA ALA A 111 -0.92 -13.26 -5.32
C ALA A 111 -2.05 -12.60 -6.11
N LEU A 112 -2.12 -11.25 -6.08
CA LEU A 112 -3.11 -10.46 -6.78
C LEU A 112 -2.95 -10.55 -8.31
N LEU A 113 -1.70 -10.49 -8.82
CA LEU A 113 -1.38 -10.72 -10.22
C LEU A 113 -1.88 -12.09 -10.69
N LEU A 114 -1.52 -13.15 -9.96
CA LEU A 114 -1.93 -14.52 -10.30
C LEU A 114 -3.44 -14.71 -10.18
N ALA A 115 -4.07 -14.15 -9.16
CA ALA A 115 -5.52 -14.23 -8.98
C ALA A 115 -6.27 -13.57 -10.14
N THR A 116 -5.78 -12.41 -10.61
CA THR A 116 -6.36 -11.67 -11.74
C THR A 116 -6.14 -12.41 -13.06
N ALA A 117 -4.89 -12.72 -13.40
CA ALA A 117 -4.56 -13.35 -14.68
C ALA A 117 -5.17 -14.75 -14.84
N ARG A 118 -5.29 -15.52 -13.75
CA ARG A 118 -5.79 -16.90 -13.75
C ARG A 118 -7.24 -17.03 -13.30
N ARG A 119 -7.97 -15.92 -13.09
CA ARG A 119 -9.40 -15.88 -12.73
C ARG A 119 -9.70 -16.72 -11.46
N ILE A 120 -8.80 -16.68 -10.46
CA ILE A 120 -8.88 -17.55 -9.27
C ILE A 120 -10.15 -17.26 -8.46
N VAL A 121 -10.47 -15.97 -8.25
CA VAL A 121 -11.65 -15.55 -7.47
C VAL A 121 -12.96 -16.02 -8.13
N GLU A 122 -13.06 -15.94 -9.46
CA GLU A 122 -14.22 -16.44 -10.20
C GLU A 122 -14.32 -17.98 -10.08
N GLY A 123 -13.18 -18.68 -10.15
CA GLY A 123 -13.12 -20.14 -10.00
C GLY A 123 -13.57 -20.58 -8.60
N ASP A 124 -13.07 -19.95 -7.54
CA ASP A 124 -13.50 -20.22 -6.17
C ASP A 124 -15.00 -19.94 -5.98
N ALA A 125 -15.49 -18.79 -6.47
CA ALA A 125 -16.90 -18.44 -6.39
C ALA A 125 -17.81 -19.45 -7.14
N LEU A 126 -17.37 -19.95 -8.30
CA LEU A 126 -18.09 -20.96 -9.08
C LEU A 126 -18.26 -22.25 -8.28
N VAL A 127 -17.18 -22.76 -7.69
CA VAL A 127 -17.21 -24.00 -6.89
C VAL A 127 -18.08 -23.82 -5.64
N ARG A 128 -17.88 -22.75 -4.87
CA ARG A 128 -18.66 -22.46 -3.66
C ARG A 128 -20.16 -22.28 -3.92
N SER A 129 -20.51 -21.74 -5.08
CA SER A 129 -21.94 -21.56 -5.47
C SER A 129 -22.65 -22.86 -5.84
N GLY A 130 -21.96 -24.01 -5.90
CA GLY A 130 -22.52 -25.30 -6.34
C GLY A 130 -22.90 -25.35 -7.84
N ARG A 131 -22.53 -24.35 -8.63
CA ARG A 131 -22.85 -24.29 -10.07
C ARG A 131 -21.79 -24.94 -10.96
N TRP A 132 -20.70 -25.43 -10.36
CA TRP A 132 -19.71 -26.17 -11.13
C TRP A 132 -20.21 -27.57 -11.49
N THR A 133 -20.35 -27.85 -12.78
CA THR A 133 -20.90 -29.09 -13.32
C THR A 133 -19.81 -30.06 -13.85
N GLY A 134 -18.54 -29.72 -13.64
CA GLY A 134 -17.41 -30.51 -14.10
C GLY A 134 -16.42 -29.69 -14.95
N TRP A 135 -15.32 -30.34 -15.32
CA TRP A 135 -14.26 -29.73 -16.14
C TRP A 135 -14.71 -29.52 -17.60
N SER A 136 -14.31 -28.41 -18.20
CA SER A 136 -14.49 -28.11 -19.61
C SER A 136 -13.25 -27.42 -20.19
N PRO A 137 -12.85 -27.72 -21.44
CA PRO A 137 -11.64 -27.15 -22.06
C PRO A 137 -11.71 -25.63 -22.25
N THR A 138 -12.90 -25.03 -22.23
CA THR A 138 -13.11 -23.57 -22.42
C THR A 138 -13.52 -22.85 -21.15
N GLN A 139 -13.59 -23.57 -20.01
CA GLN A 139 -14.04 -22.99 -18.74
C GLN A 139 -12.99 -22.05 -18.14
N LEU A 140 -13.38 -20.79 -17.86
CA LEU A 140 -12.58 -19.77 -17.16
C LEU A 140 -11.13 -19.67 -17.68
N LEU A 141 -10.95 -19.65 -19.00
CA LEU A 141 -9.64 -19.48 -19.61
C LEU A 141 -9.03 -18.15 -19.14
N GLY A 142 -7.85 -18.23 -18.52
CA GLY A 142 -7.05 -17.09 -18.08
C GLY A 142 -5.84 -16.88 -18.97
N ALA A 143 -5.00 -15.90 -18.59
CA ALA A 143 -3.75 -15.61 -19.26
C ALA A 143 -2.59 -16.39 -18.63
N GLU A 144 -1.61 -16.73 -19.44
CA GLU A 144 -0.33 -17.26 -19.00
C GLU A 144 0.53 -16.13 -18.42
N VAL A 145 1.25 -16.41 -17.33
CA VAL A 145 2.11 -15.42 -16.66
C VAL A 145 3.59 -15.70 -16.95
N SER A 146 3.96 -16.98 -16.99
CA SER A 146 5.36 -17.39 -17.22
C SER A 146 5.88 -16.89 -18.57
N GLY A 147 7.08 -16.27 -18.55
CA GLY A 147 7.74 -15.73 -19.73
C GLY A 147 7.15 -14.41 -20.26
N LYS A 148 6.10 -13.87 -19.62
CA LYS A 148 5.50 -12.57 -19.96
C LYS A 148 6.34 -11.43 -19.41
N THR A 149 6.26 -10.24 -20.01
CA THR A 149 7.01 -9.06 -19.57
C THR A 149 6.34 -8.41 -18.36
N LEU A 150 7.11 -8.24 -17.28
CA LEU A 150 6.69 -7.52 -16.07
C LEU A 150 7.19 -6.07 -16.14
N GLY A 151 6.26 -5.13 -16.16
CA GLY A 151 6.51 -3.70 -16.05
C GLY A 151 6.36 -3.24 -14.60
N ILE A 152 7.38 -2.58 -14.03
CA ILE A 152 7.38 -2.10 -12.65
C ILE A 152 7.48 -0.57 -12.64
N ILE A 153 6.44 0.10 -12.17
CA ILE A 153 6.43 1.55 -11.98
C ILE A 153 6.81 1.85 -10.53
N GLY A 154 8.06 2.28 -10.31
CA GLY A 154 8.65 2.49 -8.99
C GLY A 154 9.57 1.35 -8.56
N MET A 155 10.88 1.51 -8.76
CA MET A 155 11.92 0.52 -8.42
C MET A 155 12.54 0.78 -7.04
N GLY A 156 11.67 1.08 -6.05
CA GLY A 156 12.02 1.14 -4.63
C GLY A 156 12.11 -0.26 -4.00
N ARG A 157 12.15 -0.33 -2.66
CA ARG A 157 12.27 -1.62 -1.93
C ARG A 157 11.22 -2.66 -2.35
N ILE A 158 9.95 -2.27 -2.40
CA ILE A 158 8.85 -3.18 -2.80
C ILE A 158 8.98 -3.56 -4.28
N GLY A 159 9.22 -2.59 -5.18
CA GLY A 159 9.40 -2.87 -6.61
C GLY A 159 10.54 -3.85 -6.88
N GLN A 160 11.68 -3.71 -6.18
CA GLN A 160 12.79 -4.65 -6.26
C GLN A 160 12.41 -6.05 -5.73
N ALA A 161 11.69 -6.12 -4.60
CA ALA A 161 11.23 -7.40 -4.05
C ALA A 161 10.25 -8.11 -5.00
N VAL A 162 9.39 -7.37 -5.70
CA VAL A 162 8.51 -7.89 -6.75
C VAL A 162 9.33 -8.37 -7.96
N ALA A 163 10.33 -7.59 -8.39
CA ALA A 163 11.21 -7.95 -9.51
C ALA A 163 12.00 -9.24 -9.24
N HIS A 164 12.53 -9.42 -8.03
CA HIS A 164 13.24 -10.66 -7.66
C HIS A 164 12.36 -11.91 -7.78
N ARG A 165 11.07 -11.81 -7.48
CA ARG A 165 10.11 -12.92 -7.61
C ARG A 165 9.80 -13.27 -9.07
N ALA A 166 9.96 -12.32 -10.00
CA ALA A 166 9.76 -12.52 -11.44
C ALA A 166 10.68 -13.59 -12.04
N VAL A 167 11.86 -13.80 -11.46
CA VAL A 167 12.83 -14.83 -11.89
C VAL A 167 12.18 -16.23 -11.88
N GLY A 168 11.42 -16.56 -10.83
CA GLY A 168 10.72 -17.86 -10.73
C GLY A 168 9.71 -18.10 -11.84
N PHE A 169 9.18 -17.03 -12.44
CA PHE A 169 8.25 -17.07 -13.58
C PHE A 169 8.96 -16.82 -14.93
N ARG A 170 10.27 -16.67 -14.95
CA ARG A 170 11.07 -16.36 -16.15
C ARG A 170 10.57 -15.10 -16.87
N MET A 171 10.06 -14.12 -16.11
CA MET A 171 9.54 -12.88 -16.69
C MET A 171 10.66 -11.86 -16.87
N PRO A 172 10.88 -11.33 -18.09
CA PRO A 172 11.71 -10.15 -18.28
C PRO A 172 11.15 -8.97 -17.49
N VAL A 173 12.03 -8.26 -16.76
CA VAL A 173 11.64 -7.09 -15.96
C VAL A 173 11.98 -5.80 -16.70
N ARG A 174 10.97 -4.96 -16.89
CA ARG A 174 11.11 -3.58 -17.35
C ARG A 174 10.69 -2.67 -16.20
N TYR A 175 11.42 -1.58 -15.97
CA TYR A 175 11.06 -0.69 -14.86
C TYR A 175 11.15 0.79 -15.24
N HIS A 176 10.33 1.59 -14.56
CA HIS A 176 10.35 3.05 -14.60
C HIS A 176 10.57 3.62 -13.21
N THR A 177 11.46 4.60 -13.09
CA THR A 177 11.71 5.35 -11.85
C THR A 177 12.20 6.75 -12.18
N ARG A 178 11.90 7.73 -11.30
CA ARG A 178 12.33 9.12 -11.50
C ARG A 178 13.82 9.33 -11.31
N GLN A 179 14.47 8.56 -10.45
CA GLN A 179 15.88 8.72 -10.08
C GLN A 179 16.70 7.51 -10.54
N LEU A 180 17.37 7.67 -11.68
CA LEU A 180 18.23 6.62 -12.22
C LEU A 180 19.45 6.29 -11.33
N MET A 181 19.94 7.27 -10.54
CA MET A 181 21.10 7.05 -9.66
C MET A 181 20.88 5.97 -8.59
N ALA A 182 19.64 5.75 -8.15
CA ALA A 182 19.31 4.68 -7.21
C ALA A 182 19.38 3.27 -7.85
N THR A 183 19.58 3.15 -9.14
CA THR A 183 19.50 1.89 -9.90
C THR A 183 20.88 1.29 -10.23
N ALA A 184 21.98 1.95 -9.88
CA ALA A 184 23.34 1.48 -10.19
C ALA A 184 23.67 0.11 -9.57
N SER A 185 22.94 -0.34 -8.54
CA SER A 185 23.09 -1.63 -7.88
C SER A 185 22.10 -2.70 -8.35
N LEU A 186 21.22 -2.38 -9.32
CA LEU A 186 20.22 -3.33 -9.80
C LEU A 186 20.83 -4.37 -10.75
N PRO A 187 20.25 -5.59 -10.81
CA PRO A 187 20.64 -6.59 -11.79
C PRO A 187 20.60 -6.03 -13.23
N ARG A 188 21.62 -6.36 -14.02
CA ARG A 188 21.77 -5.83 -15.40
C ARG A 188 20.67 -6.29 -16.35
N GLU A 189 20.04 -7.40 -16.06
CA GLU A 189 18.91 -7.96 -16.81
C GLU A 189 17.60 -7.19 -16.60
N TRP A 190 17.50 -6.31 -15.58
CA TRP A 190 16.37 -5.41 -15.40
C TRP A 190 16.61 -4.14 -16.20
N GLU A 191 15.74 -3.86 -17.14
CA GLU A 191 15.93 -2.79 -18.08
C GLU A 191 15.04 -1.57 -17.76
N TYR A 192 15.69 -0.40 -17.66
CA TYR A 192 14.96 0.87 -17.55
C TYR A 192 14.21 1.17 -18.85
N ARG A 193 13.00 1.68 -18.74
CA ARG A 193 12.15 2.17 -19.83
C ARG A 193 11.50 3.50 -19.46
N SER A 194 11.14 4.30 -20.47
CA SER A 194 10.22 5.42 -20.26
C SER A 194 8.86 4.88 -19.79
N LEU A 195 8.02 5.75 -19.20
CA LEU A 195 6.68 5.34 -18.79
C LEU A 195 5.85 4.84 -19.99
N GLN A 196 5.96 5.52 -21.13
CA GLN A 196 5.25 5.14 -22.35
C GLN A 196 5.71 3.77 -22.87
N ASP A 197 7.02 3.54 -22.94
CA ASP A 197 7.56 2.26 -23.44
C ASP A 197 7.16 1.10 -22.53
N ILE A 198 7.27 1.27 -21.19
CA ILE A 198 6.92 0.19 -20.27
C ILE A 198 5.43 -0.19 -20.38
N LEU A 199 4.55 0.80 -20.55
CA LEU A 199 3.12 0.54 -20.72
C LEU A 199 2.82 -0.17 -22.06
N GLY A 200 3.55 0.18 -23.14
CA GLY A 200 3.40 -0.46 -24.45
C GLY A 200 4.02 -1.86 -24.55
N GLU A 201 5.07 -2.15 -23.76
CA GLU A 201 5.81 -3.42 -23.84
C GLU A 201 5.33 -4.47 -22.82
N ALA A 202 4.83 -4.05 -21.65
CA ALA A 202 4.51 -4.97 -20.56
C ALA A 202 3.20 -5.73 -20.79
N ASP A 203 3.19 -7.00 -20.40
CA ASP A 203 1.98 -7.83 -20.30
C ASP A 203 1.30 -7.65 -18.92
N VAL A 204 2.09 -7.32 -17.89
CA VAL A 204 1.61 -6.97 -16.56
C VAL A 204 2.33 -5.73 -16.08
N VAL A 205 1.59 -4.73 -15.60
CA VAL A 205 2.13 -3.50 -15.02
C VAL A 205 1.81 -3.48 -13.53
N THR A 206 2.84 -3.35 -12.67
CA THR A 206 2.69 -3.20 -11.22
C THR A 206 3.16 -1.84 -10.73
N ILE A 207 2.44 -1.26 -9.76
CA ILE A 207 2.65 0.11 -9.31
C ILE A 207 3.20 0.11 -7.88
N HIS A 208 4.38 0.75 -7.67
CA HIS A 208 5.10 0.82 -6.39
C HIS A 208 5.71 2.20 -6.13
N VAL A 209 5.09 3.26 -6.65
CA VAL A 209 5.48 4.65 -6.36
C VAL A 209 4.69 5.20 -5.18
N PRO A 210 5.22 6.17 -4.40
CA PRO A 210 4.45 6.88 -3.40
C PRO A 210 3.43 7.82 -4.05
N LEU A 211 2.33 8.11 -3.34
CA LEU A 211 1.39 9.15 -3.74
C LEU A 211 1.99 10.53 -3.45
N THR A 212 2.14 11.32 -4.50
CA THR A 212 2.62 12.70 -4.48
C THR A 212 1.84 13.50 -5.52
N PRO A 213 1.92 14.85 -5.54
CA PRO A 213 1.32 15.63 -6.61
C PRO A 213 1.75 15.19 -8.02
N GLY A 214 2.98 14.70 -8.18
CA GLY A 214 3.51 14.23 -9.46
C GLY A 214 3.17 12.78 -9.82
N THR A 215 2.51 12.03 -8.93
CA THR A 215 2.07 10.65 -9.18
C THR A 215 0.56 10.48 -9.01
N HIS A 216 -0.17 11.55 -8.68
CA HIS A 216 -1.62 11.56 -8.71
C HIS A 216 -2.10 11.39 -10.16
N HIS A 217 -2.97 10.41 -10.40
CA HIS A 217 -3.45 10.01 -11.73
C HIS A 217 -2.32 9.81 -12.76
N LEU A 218 -1.18 9.28 -12.27
CA LEU A 218 -0.05 8.92 -13.15
C LEU A 218 -0.47 7.95 -14.26
N ILE A 219 -1.45 7.10 -13.97
CA ILE A 219 -2.06 6.17 -14.92
C ILE A 219 -3.51 6.62 -15.13
N GLY A 220 -3.72 7.44 -16.15
CA GLY A 220 -5.01 7.93 -16.59
C GLY A 220 -5.41 7.32 -17.95
N ALA A 221 -6.43 7.89 -18.57
CA ALA A 221 -6.98 7.39 -19.84
C ALA A 221 -5.91 7.30 -20.95
N ARG A 222 -5.01 8.29 -21.03
CA ARG A 222 -3.94 8.33 -22.02
C ARG A 222 -2.93 7.21 -21.81
N GLU A 223 -2.52 6.99 -20.56
CA GLU A 223 -1.55 5.97 -20.19
C GLU A 223 -2.13 4.56 -20.38
N LEU A 224 -3.39 4.35 -20.01
CA LEU A 224 -4.10 3.09 -20.25
C LEU A 224 -4.23 2.79 -21.76
N ALA A 225 -4.42 3.80 -22.60
CA ALA A 225 -4.48 3.63 -24.06
C ALA A 225 -3.14 3.21 -24.70
N TRP A 226 -2.00 3.38 -24.02
CA TRP A 226 -0.71 2.86 -24.48
C TRP A 226 -0.54 1.37 -24.18
N MET A 227 -1.34 0.79 -23.27
CA MET A 227 -1.21 -0.59 -22.87
C MET A 227 -1.74 -1.56 -23.93
N ARG A 228 -1.27 -2.80 -23.85
CA ARG A 228 -1.79 -3.87 -24.72
C ARG A 228 -3.19 -4.29 -24.26
N PRO A 229 -4.08 -4.66 -25.20
CA PRO A 229 -5.41 -5.18 -24.85
C PRO A 229 -5.38 -6.46 -24.00
N THR A 230 -4.25 -7.15 -23.98
CA THR A 230 -4.03 -8.35 -23.15
C THR A 230 -3.37 -8.06 -21.82
N ALA A 231 -3.03 -6.79 -21.53
CA ALA A 231 -2.26 -6.40 -20.33
C ALA A 231 -3.14 -6.29 -19.08
N PHE A 232 -2.50 -6.45 -17.93
CA PHE A 232 -3.08 -6.32 -16.59
C PHE A 232 -2.43 -5.19 -15.82
N VAL A 233 -3.22 -4.45 -15.03
CA VAL A 233 -2.73 -3.45 -14.05
C VAL A 233 -2.87 -4.00 -12.65
N ILE A 234 -1.80 -3.94 -11.86
CA ILE A 234 -1.79 -4.35 -10.44
C ILE A 234 -1.39 -3.14 -9.59
N ASN A 235 -2.27 -2.72 -8.69
CA ASN A 235 -2.00 -1.61 -7.78
C ASN A 235 -2.09 -2.04 -6.32
N THR A 236 -0.93 -2.08 -5.66
CA THR A 236 -0.76 -2.31 -4.21
C THR A 236 -0.07 -1.11 -3.54
N ALA A 237 0.00 0.03 -4.22
CA ALA A 237 0.64 1.26 -3.73
C ALA A 237 -0.37 2.21 -3.08
N ARG A 238 -1.05 3.05 -3.91
CA ARG A 238 -2.12 3.96 -3.49
C ARG A 238 -3.16 4.11 -4.60
N GLY A 239 -4.45 4.15 -4.24
CA GLY A 239 -5.56 4.27 -5.18
C GLY A 239 -5.43 5.46 -6.14
N PRO A 240 -5.24 6.70 -5.64
CA PRO A 240 -5.18 7.90 -6.49
C PRO A 240 -3.99 7.99 -7.46
N ILE A 241 -3.15 6.95 -7.56
CA ILE A 241 -2.10 6.87 -8.60
C ILE A 241 -2.72 6.44 -9.94
N VAL A 242 -3.82 5.71 -9.90
CA VAL A 242 -4.62 5.31 -11.06
C VAL A 242 -5.92 6.10 -11.01
N ASP A 243 -6.31 6.73 -12.11
CA ASP A 243 -7.65 7.31 -12.28
C ASP A 243 -8.66 6.17 -12.39
N GLU A 244 -9.45 5.96 -11.32
CA GLU A 244 -10.43 4.85 -11.25
C GLU A 244 -11.52 4.95 -12.33
N GLY A 245 -11.92 6.17 -12.69
CA GLY A 245 -12.90 6.39 -13.77
C GLY A 245 -12.34 5.93 -15.12
N ALA A 246 -11.13 6.37 -15.43
CA ALA A 246 -10.43 5.96 -16.65
C ALA A 246 -10.16 4.45 -16.69
N LEU A 247 -9.79 3.86 -15.53
CA LEU A 247 -9.58 2.41 -15.41
C LEU A 247 -10.88 1.62 -15.68
N VAL A 248 -12.01 2.06 -15.12
CA VAL A 248 -13.33 1.46 -15.37
C VAL A 248 -13.69 1.49 -16.86
N ASP A 249 -13.47 2.62 -17.52
CA ASP A 249 -13.77 2.78 -18.94
C ASP A 249 -12.84 1.90 -19.81
N ALA A 250 -11.55 1.85 -19.48
CA ALA A 250 -10.58 1.00 -20.16
C ALA A 250 -10.92 -0.50 -20.06
N LEU A 251 -11.38 -0.94 -18.89
CA LEU A 251 -11.81 -2.32 -18.64
C LEU A 251 -13.11 -2.66 -19.38
N LYS A 252 -14.10 -1.74 -19.37
CA LYS A 252 -15.38 -1.93 -20.08
C LYS A 252 -15.22 -1.99 -21.60
N THR A 253 -14.31 -1.19 -22.13
CA THR A 253 -14.07 -1.11 -23.57
C THR A 253 -13.01 -2.10 -24.08
N GLY A 254 -12.37 -2.86 -23.17
CA GLY A 254 -11.36 -3.87 -23.52
C GLY A 254 -10.03 -3.28 -23.95
N ILE A 255 -9.71 -2.05 -23.53
CA ILE A 255 -8.38 -1.43 -23.73
C ILE A 255 -7.32 -2.22 -22.97
N ILE A 256 -7.66 -2.77 -21.78
CA ILE A 256 -6.84 -3.70 -21.03
C ILE A 256 -7.65 -4.94 -20.61
N ALA A 257 -6.96 -6.06 -20.33
CA ALA A 257 -7.59 -7.34 -20.03
C ALA A 257 -8.19 -7.41 -18.61
N GLY A 258 -7.57 -6.75 -17.62
CA GLY A 258 -8.04 -6.81 -16.25
C GLY A 258 -7.19 -5.99 -15.28
N ALA A 259 -7.63 -5.91 -14.03
CA ALA A 259 -6.92 -5.22 -12.97
C ALA A 259 -7.00 -5.97 -11.64
N GLY A 260 -5.92 -5.88 -10.84
CA GLY A 260 -5.87 -6.30 -9.45
C GLY A 260 -5.61 -5.09 -8.55
N LEU A 261 -6.55 -4.79 -7.65
CA LEU A 261 -6.51 -3.59 -6.82
C LEU A 261 -6.54 -3.97 -5.34
N ASP A 262 -5.57 -3.52 -4.59
CA ASP A 262 -5.53 -3.60 -3.12
C ASP A 262 -5.86 -2.25 -2.47
N VAL A 263 -5.91 -1.18 -3.28
CA VAL A 263 -6.07 0.21 -2.85
C VAL A 263 -7.01 0.97 -3.80
N TYR A 264 -7.71 1.99 -3.27
CA TYR A 264 -8.75 2.75 -3.98
C TYR A 264 -8.59 4.25 -3.77
N GLU A 265 -9.20 5.06 -4.65
CA GLU A 265 -9.10 6.53 -4.55
C GLU A 265 -9.72 7.09 -3.28
N GLN A 266 -10.81 6.52 -2.81
CA GLN A 266 -11.60 7.05 -1.70
C GLN A 266 -11.85 5.99 -0.61
N GLU A 267 -10.82 5.22 -0.24
CA GLU A 267 -10.95 4.18 0.80
C GLU A 267 -11.74 4.68 2.03
N PRO A 268 -12.71 3.90 2.57
CA PRO A 268 -13.05 2.52 2.20
C PRO A 268 -14.05 2.41 1.03
N ALA A 269 -14.52 3.52 0.47
CA ALA A 269 -15.40 3.49 -0.69
C ALA A 269 -14.62 3.09 -1.95
N ILE A 270 -15.27 2.33 -2.83
CA ILE A 270 -14.75 1.93 -4.14
C ILE A 270 -15.67 2.46 -5.24
N HIS A 271 -15.13 2.67 -6.43
CA HIS A 271 -15.97 3.00 -7.58
C HIS A 271 -16.94 1.86 -7.87
N SER A 272 -18.26 2.13 -7.85
CA SER A 272 -19.33 1.11 -7.88
C SER A 272 -19.24 0.17 -9.09
N ALA A 273 -18.76 0.66 -10.24
CA ALA A 273 -18.59 -0.15 -11.42
C ALA A 273 -17.48 -1.20 -11.28
N LEU A 274 -16.43 -0.97 -10.49
CA LEU A 274 -15.36 -1.95 -10.28
C LEU A 274 -15.91 -3.27 -9.72
N ALA A 275 -16.83 -3.19 -8.76
CA ALA A 275 -17.45 -4.37 -8.14
C ALA A 275 -18.28 -5.23 -9.13
N GLN A 276 -18.63 -4.67 -10.29
CA GLN A 276 -19.42 -5.38 -11.34
C GLN A 276 -18.53 -6.01 -12.41
N LEU A 277 -17.24 -5.66 -12.46
CA LEU A 277 -16.31 -6.11 -13.49
C LEU A 277 -15.65 -7.44 -13.07
N LYS A 278 -15.99 -8.53 -13.75
CA LYS A 278 -15.48 -9.88 -13.45
C LYS A 278 -13.97 -10.02 -13.65
N GLN A 279 -13.37 -9.21 -14.53
CA GLN A 279 -11.93 -9.20 -14.80
C GLN A 279 -11.14 -8.37 -13.79
N VAL A 280 -11.78 -7.91 -12.70
CA VAL A 280 -11.12 -7.16 -11.61
C VAL A 280 -11.11 -8.00 -10.34
N VAL A 281 -9.94 -8.07 -9.68
CA VAL A 281 -9.80 -8.61 -8.33
C VAL A 281 -9.62 -7.46 -7.36
N LEU A 282 -10.46 -7.42 -6.31
CA LEU A 282 -10.50 -6.34 -5.32
C LEU A 282 -10.14 -6.87 -3.94
N LEU A 283 -9.17 -6.24 -3.28
CA LEU A 283 -8.73 -6.57 -1.91
C LEU A 283 -8.85 -5.34 -1.00
N PRO A 284 -9.11 -5.51 0.30
CA PRO A 284 -9.33 -4.41 1.24
C PRO A 284 -8.05 -3.94 1.93
N HIS A 285 -7.05 -3.47 1.15
CA HIS A 285 -5.77 -2.92 1.60
C HIS A 285 -4.98 -3.91 2.48
N LEU A 286 -4.65 -5.07 1.92
CA LEU A 286 -3.99 -6.18 2.59
C LEU A 286 -2.46 -6.21 2.40
N GLY A 287 -1.84 -5.23 1.75
CA GLY A 287 -0.41 -5.22 1.40
C GLY A 287 0.54 -5.65 2.51
N SER A 288 0.29 -5.22 3.75
CA SER A 288 1.08 -5.61 4.93
C SER A 288 0.39 -6.64 5.84
N ALA A 289 -0.73 -7.26 5.42
CA ALA A 289 -1.59 -8.07 6.30
C ALA A 289 -1.04 -9.48 6.57
N THR A 290 0.19 -9.58 7.07
CA THR A 290 0.71 -10.79 7.71
C THR A 290 0.92 -10.55 9.19
N VAL A 291 0.81 -11.59 10.02
CA VAL A 291 1.05 -11.48 11.46
C VAL A 291 2.44 -10.90 11.72
N HIS A 292 3.45 -11.44 11.02
CA HIS A 292 4.83 -10.99 11.17
C HIS A 292 4.99 -9.51 10.83
N ALA A 293 4.58 -9.06 9.64
CA ALA A 293 4.73 -7.67 9.22
C ALA A 293 3.99 -6.70 10.17
N ARG A 294 2.75 -7.04 10.55
CA ARG A 294 1.96 -6.19 11.46
C ARG A 294 2.58 -6.10 12.85
N VAL A 295 3.11 -7.18 13.40
CA VAL A 295 3.84 -7.14 14.68
C VAL A 295 5.11 -6.30 14.54
N GLN A 296 5.93 -6.51 13.50
CA GLN A 296 7.15 -5.75 13.28
C GLN A 296 6.87 -4.25 13.08
N MET A 297 5.84 -3.87 12.35
CA MET A 297 5.41 -2.47 12.22
C MET A 297 5.14 -1.85 13.60
N GLY A 298 4.44 -2.57 14.49
CA GLY A 298 4.19 -2.09 15.85
C GLY A 298 5.46 -1.94 16.68
N LEU A 299 6.37 -2.90 16.59
CA LEU A 299 7.66 -2.82 17.30
C LEU A 299 8.51 -1.66 16.81
N VAL A 300 8.55 -1.40 15.50
CA VAL A 300 9.24 -0.22 14.93
C VAL A 300 8.62 1.09 15.43
N CYS A 301 7.27 1.19 15.49
CA CYS A 301 6.62 2.35 16.09
C CYS A 301 7.04 2.56 17.56
N LEU A 302 7.03 1.49 18.35
CA LEU A 302 7.41 1.56 19.76
C LEU A 302 8.90 1.92 19.95
N GLU A 303 9.79 1.42 19.11
CA GLU A 303 11.21 1.77 19.13
C GLU A 303 11.43 3.27 18.85
N ASN A 304 10.77 3.81 17.82
CA ASN A 304 10.82 5.24 17.52
C ASN A 304 10.28 6.09 18.70
N ILE A 305 9.14 5.70 19.27
CA ILE A 305 8.54 6.38 20.41
C ILE A 305 9.50 6.37 21.62
N GLN A 306 10.05 5.21 21.95
CA GLN A 306 10.98 5.08 23.07
C GLN A 306 12.23 5.96 22.87
N ALA A 307 12.79 5.97 21.65
CA ALA A 307 13.96 6.81 21.35
C ALA A 307 13.67 8.28 21.61
N VAL A 308 12.54 8.81 21.13
CA VAL A 308 12.17 10.21 21.33
C VAL A 308 11.88 10.55 22.79
N LEU A 309 11.21 9.69 23.52
CA LEU A 309 10.91 9.89 24.94
C LEU A 309 12.17 9.87 25.80
N ASP A 310 13.19 9.12 25.38
CA ASP A 310 14.54 9.09 26.01
C ASP A 310 15.44 10.26 25.56
N GLY A 311 14.95 11.18 24.73
CA GLY A 311 15.74 12.29 24.18
C GLY A 311 16.73 11.90 23.10
N ARG A 312 16.58 10.71 22.48
CA ARG A 312 17.39 10.21 21.37
C ARG A 312 16.71 10.45 20.03
N PRO A 313 17.45 10.57 18.92
CA PRO A 313 16.87 10.63 17.57
C PRO A 313 16.02 9.38 17.26
N ALA A 314 14.87 9.57 16.61
CA ALA A 314 14.07 8.47 16.14
C ALA A 314 14.74 7.77 14.93
N PRO A 315 14.87 6.43 14.93
CA PRO A 315 15.53 5.70 13.83
C PRO A 315 14.89 5.91 12.44
N ASN A 316 13.57 6.12 12.39
CA ASN A 316 12.83 6.22 11.13
C ASN A 316 12.12 7.58 10.97
N GLN A 317 12.76 8.67 11.41
CA GLN A 317 12.20 10.01 11.29
C GLN A 317 12.06 10.43 9.83
N LEU A 318 10.90 10.97 9.50
CA LEU A 318 10.62 11.61 8.20
C LEU A 318 11.11 13.05 8.18
N HIS A 319 11.83 13.42 7.13
CA HIS A 319 12.48 14.74 6.98
C HIS A 319 11.71 15.65 6.01
#